data_93c01aceb57bbdf73d662dae276d8d5b
#
_entry.id   93c01aceb57bbdf73d662dae276d8d5b
#
_cell.length_a   1.000
_cell.length_b   1.000
_cell.length_c   1.000
_cell.angle_alpha   90.00
_cell.angle_beta   90.00
_cell.angle_gamma   90.00
#
_symmetry.space_group_name_H-M   'P 1'
#
loop_
_entity.id
_entity.type
_entity.pdbx_description
1 polymer ?
#
loop_
_entity_poly.entity_id
_entity_poly.type
_entity_poly.pdbx_seq_one_letter_code
_entity_poly.pdbx_strand_id
1 'polypeptide(L)'
;MIKTTIITLFFMITGITNAWCQQTRCYIFNGETFPDIVFQSILSKQNQKYLGISDSHREMKAFTNFYSFALADTEAELIIIELINIHCFTCQTQAPIMNAIYNLIFLDHNLKTKVKMLAICPGNTFREVEKFKKQYSVPFPVIPDPQFEIYEVIGNQCSTPFILMARKNKQEHIITWSHIGRIADPLYFMQKVWDSLNIDIQQVVEKTKEKAAVKVIIKKPKPYITDEEIKLKILASLERQRLNLLDLKKISLNNNQDIFVGKAKRKNKITHFFTKLISQNPVCDLCHSIHFILMFDEKGIILDFMPIHITKHENVLLTLSENIKLRKRLTGKSILEPLNFNPRVDAISQATMSSALIFYSVGKTRVYYEELEQKGYINKQTQ
;
A
#
# COMPACT_ATOMS: atom_id res chain seq x y z
N MET A 1 73.03 1.01 16.69
CA MET A 1 72.17 1.44 15.56
C MET A 1 70.95 0.55 15.55
N ILE A 2 69.86 1.01 16.16
CA ILE A 2 68.62 0.26 16.27
C ILE A 2 67.65 0.85 15.22
N LYS A 3 67.29 0.04 14.22
CA LYS A 3 66.28 0.44 13.21
C LYS A 3 64.89 0.13 13.77
N THR A 4 64.16 1.20 14.04
CA THR A 4 62.75 1.13 14.46
C THR A 4 61.88 1.02 13.21
N THR A 5 61.25 -0.15 13.00
CA THR A 5 60.30 -0.39 11.93
C THR A 5 58.91 0.01 12.42
N ILE A 6 58.37 1.08 11.88
CA ILE A 6 57.00 1.53 12.13
C ILE A 6 56.06 0.67 11.28
N ILE A 7 55.28 -0.21 11.93
CA ILE A 7 54.17 -0.94 11.28
C ILE A 7 52.93 -0.07 11.32
N THR A 8 52.58 0.49 10.17
CA THR A 8 51.34 1.24 10.01
C THR A 8 50.19 0.24 9.82
N LEU A 9 49.38 0.07 10.84
CA LEU A 9 48.19 -0.76 10.84
C LEU A 9 47.09 -0.02 10.10
N PHE A 10 46.78 -0.41 8.87
CA PHE A 10 45.65 0.10 8.08
C PHE A 10 44.38 -0.61 8.58
N PHE A 11 43.61 0.04 9.42
CA PHE A 11 42.23 -0.38 9.73
C PHE A 11 41.37 -0.14 8.51
N MET A 12 41.12 -1.16 7.69
CA MET A 12 40.00 -1.18 6.76
C MET A 12 38.71 -1.27 7.58
N ILE A 13 38.07 -0.13 7.80
CA ILE A 13 36.66 -0.10 8.24
C ILE A 13 35.82 -0.51 7.03
N THR A 14 35.59 -1.82 6.91
CA THR A 14 34.52 -2.32 6.05
C THR A 14 33.21 -1.90 6.69
N GLY A 15 32.67 -0.79 6.21
CA GLY A 15 31.30 -0.39 6.51
C GLY A 15 30.35 -1.46 6.04
N ILE A 16 30.00 -2.38 6.93
CA ILE A 16 28.85 -3.26 6.76
C ILE A 16 27.63 -2.35 6.88
N THR A 17 27.20 -1.80 5.74
CA THR A 17 25.85 -1.25 5.62
C THR A 17 24.90 -2.43 5.76
N ASN A 18 24.49 -2.73 6.98
CA ASN A 18 23.34 -3.57 7.24
C ASN A 18 22.15 -2.87 6.60
N ALA A 19 21.86 -3.18 5.35
CA ALA A 19 20.59 -2.92 4.74
C ALA A 19 19.55 -3.74 5.52
N TRP A 20 19.01 -3.13 6.56
CA TRP A 20 17.86 -3.66 7.28
C TRP A 20 16.67 -3.55 6.33
N CYS A 21 16.52 -4.54 5.46
CA CYS A 21 15.26 -4.81 4.81
C CYS A 21 14.27 -5.14 5.95
N GLN A 22 13.50 -4.13 6.38
CA GLN A 22 12.38 -4.38 7.26
C GLN A 22 11.35 -5.16 6.46
N GLN A 23 11.41 -6.48 6.59
CA GLN A 23 10.41 -7.39 6.06
C GLN A 23 9.05 -6.97 6.62
N THR A 24 8.27 -6.29 5.82
CA THR A 24 6.87 -6.01 6.10
C THR A 24 6.16 -7.37 6.20
N ARG A 25 5.73 -7.74 7.40
CA ARG A 25 5.01 -8.97 7.63
C ARG A 25 3.57 -8.77 7.19
N CYS A 26 3.12 -9.55 6.24
CA CYS A 26 1.72 -9.69 5.94
C CYS A 26 1.05 -10.51 7.06
N TYR A 27 -0.06 -10.02 7.58
CA TYR A 27 -0.77 -10.63 8.72
C TYR A 27 -2.05 -11.36 8.32
N ILE A 28 -2.12 -11.80 7.08
CA ILE A 28 -3.17 -12.72 6.66
C ILE A 28 -2.67 -14.14 6.94
N PHE A 29 -3.32 -14.81 7.88
CA PHE A 29 -2.94 -16.14 8.32
C PHE A 29 -3.77 -17.23 7.64
N ASN A 30 -3.14 -18.36 7.42
CA ASN A 30 -3.88 -19.55 7.01
C ASN A 30 -4.93 -19.89 8.08
N GLY A 31 -6.18 -20.11 7.64
CA GLY A 31 -7.32 -20.37 8.50
C GLY A 31 -8.19 -19.14 8.80
N GLU A 32 -7.75 -17.94 8.43
CA GLU A 32 -8.62 -16.75 8.49
C GLU A 32 -9.57 -16.72 7.30
N THR A 33 -10.74 -16.13 7.52
CA THR A 33 -11.68 -15.84 6.44
C THR A 33 -11.13 -14.72 5.57
N PHE A 34 -11.13 -14.93 4.25
CA PHE A 34 -10.84 -13.84 3.33
C PHE A 34 -11.88 -12.73 3.49
N PRO A 35 -11.50 -11.45 3.57
CA PRO A 35 -12.44 -10.35 3.75
C PRO A 35 -13.54 -10.34 2.69
N ASP A 36 -14.74 -9.94 3.08
CA ASP A 36 -15.85 -9.72 2.14
C ASP A 36 -15.59 -8.46 1.33
N ILE A 37 -15.04 -8.65 0.14
CA ILE A 37 -14.64 -7.59 -0.78
C ILE A 37 -15.51 -7.65 -2.02
N VAL A 38 -16.10 -6.52 -2.37
CA VAL A 38 -16.76 -6.34 -3.65
C VAL A 38 -15.75 -5.79 -4.65
N PHE A 39 -15.33 -6.62 -5.59
CA PHE A 39 -14.46 -6.23 -6.67
C PHE A 39 -15.24 -5.46 -7.73
N GLN A 40 -14.67 -4.36 -8.20
CA GLN A 40 -15.25 -3.56 -9.28
C GLN A 40 -14.25 -3.50 -10.44
N SER A 41 -14.62 -4.04 -11.60
CA SER A 41 -13.72 -4.09 -12.75
C SER A 41 -14.45 -4.18 -14.09
N ILE A 42 -13.75 -3.75 -15.13
CA ILE A 42 -14.14 -4.03 -16.51
C ILE A 42 -13.64 -5.43 -16.86
N LEU A 43 -14.57 -6.36 -17.07
CA LEU A 43 -14.25 -7.74 -17.44
C LEU A 43 -14.56 -7.99 -18.92
N SER A 44 -13.61 -8.59 -19.63
CA SER A 44 -13.90 -9.17 -20.95
C SER A 44 -14.89 -10.33 -20.82
N LYS A 45 -15.61 -10.65 -21.90
CA LYS A 45 -16.49 -11.84 -21.93
C LYS A 45 -15.73 -13.13 -21.58
N GLN A 46 -14.46 -13.22 -21.97
CA GLN A 46 -13.60 -14.34 -21.63
C GLN A 46 -13.31 -14.42 -20.14
N ASN A 47 -12.96 -13.29 -19.49
CA ASN A 47 -12.69 -13.22 -18.05
C ASN A 47 -13.95 -13.49 -17.23
N GLN A 48 -15.10 -12.96 -17.66
CA GLN A 48 -16.39 -13.23 -17.04
C GLN A 48 -16.70 -14.74 -17.04
N LYS A 49 -16.63 -15.37 -18.23
CA LYS A 49 -16.82 -16.82 -18.38
C LYS A 49 -15.80 -17.62 -17.58
N TYR A 50 -14.54 -17.15 -17.54
CA TYR A 50 -13.47 -17.81 -16.77
C TYR A 50 -13.77 -17.82 -15.28
N LEU A 51 -14.27 -16.72 -14.71
CA LEU A 51 -14.62 -16.61 -13.30
C LEU A 51 -16.00 -17.23 -12.96
N GLY A 52 -16.83 -17.53 -13.96
CA GLY A 52 -18.19 -18.01 -13.77
C GLY A 52 -19.15 -16.92 -13.27
N ILE A 53 -18.88 -15.65 -13.58
CA ILE A 53 -19.69 -14.51 -13.12
C ILE A 53 -20.85 -14.29 -14.09
N SER A 54 -22.08 -14.24 -13.57
CA SER A 54 -23.29 -14.01 -14.34
C SER A 54 -23.46 -12.54 -14.78
N ASP A 55 -24.28 -12.30 -15.81
CA ASP A 55 -24.62 -10.95 -16.28
C ASP A 55 -25.38 -10.11 -15.24
N SER A 56 -25.98 -10.75 -14.21
CA SER A 56 -26.64 -10.03 -13.10
C SER A 56 -25.68 -9.13 -12.29
N HIS A 57 -24.39 -9.44 -12.32
CA HIS A 57 -23.33 -8.63 -11.69
C HIS A 57 -22.84 -7.47 -12.55
N ARG A 58 -23.43 -7.30 -13.75
CA ARG A 58 -23.07 -6.22 -14.65
C ARG A 58 -23.72 -4.90 -14.23
N GLU A 59 -22.90 -3.89 -13.98
CA GLU A 59 -23.36 -2.53 -13.77
C GLU A 59 -23.44 -1.78 -15.11
N MET A 60 -24.60 -1.11 -15.36
CA MET A 60 -24.77 -0.27 -16.55
C MET A 60 -24.05 1.08 -16.35
N LYS A 61 -22.74 1.09 -16.46
CA LYS A 61 -21.92 2.32 -16.52
C LYS A 61 -21.46 2.55 -17.95
N ALA A 62 -22.08 3.51 -18.63
CA ALA A 62 -21.63 4.07 -19.92
C ALA A 62 -21.13 3.04 -20.97
N PHE A 63 -21.95 2.06 -21.33
CA PHE A 63 -21.65 1.04 -22.34
C PHE A 63 -20.39 0.17 -22.09
N THR A 64 -19.90 0.11 -20.86
CA THR A 64 -18.74 -0.72 -20.50
C THR A 64 -19.19 -2.07 -19.93
N ASN A 65 -18.33 -3.09 -20.08
CA ASN A 65 -18.49 -4.39 -19.40
C ASN A 65 -17.97 -4.26 -17.96
N PHE A 66 -18.62 -3.42 -17.17
CA PHE A 66 -18.29 -3.19 -15.77
C PHE A 66 -19.06 -4.18 -14.89
N TYR A 67 -18.35 -4.87 -14.02
CA TYR A 67 -18.88 -5.88 -13.11
C TYR A 67 -18.53 -5.54 -11.68
N SER A 68 -19.50 -5.79 -10.79
CA SER A 68 -19.37 -5.71 -9.35
C SER A 68 -19.63 -7.10 -8.79
N PHE A 69 -18.64 -7.76 -8.21
CA PHE A 69 -18.72 -9.15 -7.76
C PHE A 69 -17.85 -9.41 -6.54
N ALA A 70 -18.23 -10.41 -5.74
CA ALA A 70 -17.43 -10.95 -4.64
C ALA A 70 -16.80 -12.30 -5.03
N LEU A 71 -15.87 -12.83 -4.23
CA LEU A 71 -15.32 -14.16 -4.48
C LEU A 71 -16.41 -15.24 -4.44
N ALA A 72 -17.43 -15.06 -3.60
CA ALA A 72 -18.56 -15.98 -3.49
C ALA A 72 -19.36 -16.15 -4.80
N ASP A 73 -19.34 -15.14 -5.69
CA ASP A 73 -20.03 -15.15 -6.98
C ASP A 73 -19.28 -15.95 -8.04
N THR A 74 -18.08 -16.42 -7.74
CA THR A 74 -17.29 -17.24 -8.66
C THR A 74 -17.62 -18.72 -8.49
N GLU A 75 -17.46 -19.50 -9.56
CA GLU A 75 -17.66 -20.96 -9.56
C GLU A 75 -16.45 -21.72 -8.98
N ALA A 76 -15.44 -21.03 -8.49
CA ALA A 76 -14.20 -21.65 -8.04
C ALA A 76 -14.33 -22.34 -6.68
N GLU A 77 -13.72 -23.52 -6.54
CA GLU A 77 -13.48 -24.17 -5.25
C GLU A 77 -12.27 -23.54 -4.54
N LEU A 78 -11.24 -23.15 -5.30
CA LEU A 78 -10.02 -22.47 -4.83
C LEU A 78 -9.72 -21.26 -5.72
N ILE A 79 -9.49 -20.13 -5.09
CA ILE A 79 -9.06 -18.92 -5.80
C ILE A 79 -7.64 -18.55 -5.38
N ILE A 80 -6.78 -18.40 -6.36
CA ILE A 80 -5.43 -17.87 -6.21
C ILE A 80 -5.49 -16.37 -6.46
N ILE A 81 -5.16 -15.57 -5.46
CA ILE A 81 -5.17 -14.11 -5.52
C ILE A 81 -3.74 -13.62 -5.41
N GLU A 82 -3.29 -12.87 -6.42
CA GLU A 82 -1.97 -12.26 -6.45
C GLU A 82 -2.09 -10.74 -6.30
N LEU A 83 -1.46 -10.16 -5.27
CA LEU A 83 -1.27 -8.72 -5.18
C LEU A 83 0.02 -8.37 -5.92
N ILE A 84 -0.11 -7.58 -6.96
CA ILE A 84 1.02 -7.09 -7.76
C ILE A 84 0.97 -5.58 -7.89
N ASN A 85 2.10 -4.97 -8.18
CA ASN A 85 2.13 -3.61 -8.69
C ASN A 85 2.95 -3.57 -9.97
N ILE A 86 2.43 -2.91 -10.99
CA ILE A 86 3.04 -2.90 -12.33
C ILE A 86 4.42 -2.24 -12.37
N HIS A 87 4.75 -1.41 -11.37
CA HIS A 87 6.05 -0.75 -11.24
C HIS A 87 7.03 -1.55 -10.36
N CYS A 88 6.59 -2.66 -9.75
CA CYS A 88 7.42 -3.54 -8.96
C CYS A 88 8.23 -4.48 -9.87
N PHE A 89 9.56 -4.40 -9.82
CA PHE A 89 10.43 -5.24 -10.64
C PHE A 89 10.23 -6.73 -10.36
N THR A 90 10.10 -7.11 -9.10
CA THR A 90 9.85 -8.51 -8.69
C THR A 90 8.53 -9.01 -9.28
N CYS A 91 7.47 -8.19 -9.32
CA CYS A 91 6.20 -8.55 -9.95
C CYS A 91 6.33 -8.74 -11.45
N GLN A 92 7.09 -7.85 -12.12
CA GLN A 92 7.34 -7.97 -13.57
C GLN A 92 8.06 -9.27 -13.92
N THR A 93 9.08 -9.65 -13.13
CA THR A 93 9.84 -10.89 -13.32
C THR A 93 9.05 -12.14 -12.91
N GLN A 94 8.02 -12.00 -12.06
CA GLN A 94 7.12 -13.09 -11.67
C GLN A 94 6.02 -13.36 -12.70
N ALA A 95 5.59 -12.38 -13.46
CA ALA A 95 4.46 -12.53 -14.38
C ALA A 95 4.58 -13.73 -15.34
N PRO A 96 5.73 -14.02 -15.99
CA PRO A 96 5.89 -15.23 -16.80
C PRO A 96 5.72 -16.54 -15.99
N ILE A 97 6.12 -16.55 -14.71
CA ILE A 97 5.99 -17.71 -13.83
C ILE A 97 4.50 -17.96 -13.52
N MET A 98 3.75 -16.91 -13.21
CA MET A 98 2.32 -17.01 -12.95
C MET A 98 1.53 -17.40 -14.21
N ASN A 99 1.98 -16.96 -15.39
CA ASN A 99 1.42 -17.43 -16.66
C ASN A 99 1.66 -18.94 -16.86
N ALA A 100 2.84 -19.44 -16.54
CA ALA A 100 3.13 -20.88 -16.60
C ALA A 100 2.25 -21.67 -15.62
N ILE A 101 2.08 -21.20 -14.39
CA ILE A 101 1.18 -21.80 -13.39
C ILE A 101 -0.28 -21.80 -13.90
N TYR A 102 -0.74 -20.68 -14.48
CA TYR A 102 -2.07 -20.62 -15.09
C TYR A 102 -2.22 -21.69 -16.18
N ASN A 103 -1.25 -21.86 -17.05
CA ASN A 103 -1.28 -22.86 -18.11
C ASN A 103 -1.31 -24.30 -17.53
N LEU A 104 -0.55 -24.58 -16.48
CA LEU A 104 -0.59 -25.88 -15.81
C LEU A 104 -2.00 -26.17 -15.25
N ILE A 105 -2.61 -25.19 -14.58
CA ILE A 105 -3.99 -25.31 -14.05
C ILE A 105 -5.00 -25.46 -15.21
N PHE A 106 -4.87 -24.68 -16.27
CA PHE A 106 -5.80 -24.65 -17.41
C PHE A 106 -5.76 -25.96 -18.23
N LEU A 107 -4.61 -26.60 -18.34
CA LEU A 107 -4.42 -27.85 -19.05
C LEU A 107 -4.85 -29.07 -18.25
N ASP A 108 -4.91 -28.97 -16.93
CA ASP A 108 -5.37 -30.05 -16.05
C ASP A 108 -6.90 -30.07 -15.98
N HIS A 109 -7.51 -31.18 -16.42
CA HIS A 109 -8.98 -31.35 -16.45
C HIS A 109 -9.64 -31.23 -15.07
N ASN A 110 -8.94 -31.62 -14.00
CA ASN A 110 -9.45 -31.58 -12.63
C ASN A 110 -9.31 -30.19 -12.01
N LEU A 111 -8.26 -29.43 -12.37
CA LEU A 111 -7.98 -28.14 -11.79
C LEU A 111 -8.71 -26.98 -12.50
N LYS A 112 -8.85 -27.03 -13.83
CA LYS A 112 -9.36 -25.89 -14.62
C LYS A 112 -10.77 -25.42 -14.23
N THR A 113 -11.60 -26.35 -13.75
CA THR A 113 -12.96 -26.04 -13.29
C THR A 113 -12.98 -25.58 -11.83
N LYS A 114 -12.09 -26.12 -11.01
CA LYS A 114 -12.04 -25.89 -9.56
C LYS A 114 -11.19 -24.69 -9.15
N VAL A 115 -10.13 -24.38 -9.90
CA VAL A 115 -9.16 -23.36 -9.53
C VAL A 115 -9.24 -22.17 -10.48
N LYS A 116 -9.36 -20.96 -9.91
CA LYS A 116 -9.31 -19.71 -10.67
C LYS A 116 -8.18 -18.84 -10.13
N MET A 117 -7.64 -18.00 -11.00
CA MET A 117 -6.60 -17.04 -10.66
C MET A 117 -7.10 -15.63 -10.94
N LEU A 118 -6.78 -14.69 -10.08
CA LEU A 118 -6.95 -13.26 -10.32
C LEU A 118 -5.81 -12.50 -9.68
N ALA A 119 -5.49 -11.33 -10.20
CA ALA A 119 -4.55 -10.42 -9.56
C ALA A 119 -5.24 -9.10 -9.18
N ILE A 120 -4.71 -8.44 -8.16
CA ILE A 120 -5.13 -7.13 -7.69
C ILE A 120 -3.93 -6.19 -7.79
N CYS A 121 -4.12 -4.99 -8.32
CA CYS A 121 -3.06 -4.01 -8.55
C CYS A 121 -3.23 -2.76 -7.69
N PRO A 122 -2.77 -2.74 -6.42
CA PRO A 122 -2.82 -1.56 -5.56
C PRO A 122 -2.10 -0.36 -6.18
N GLY A 123 -2.76 0.80 -6.17
CA GLY A 123 -2.22 2.05 -6.69
C GLY A 123 -2.12 2.15 -8.21
N ASN A 124 -2.65 1.17 -8.95
CA ASN A 124 -2.63 1.16 -10.41
C ASN A 124 -4.01 1.38 -11.02
N THR A 125 -4.05 2.20 -12.07
CA THR A 125 -5.26 2.50 -12.84
C THR A 125 -5.57 1.38 -13.83
N PHE A 126 -6.83 1.32 -14.28
CA PHE A 126 -7.26 0.38 -15.32
C PHE A 126 -6.36 0.39 -16.56
N ARG A 127 -6.00 1.58 -17.05
CA ARG A 127 -5.14 1.73 -18.24
C ARG A 127 -3.73 1.16 -18.02
N GLU A 128 -3.17 1.33 -16.85
CA GLU A 128 -1.85 0.78 -16.50
C GLU A 128 -1.91 -0.73 -16.42
N VAL A 129 -2.96 -1.28 -15.81
CA VAL A 129 -3.21 -2.71 -15.72
C VAL A 129 -3.34 -3.34 -17.11
N GLU A 130 -4.13 -2.75 -18.02
CA GLU A 130 -4.29 -3.25 -19.38
C GLU A 130 -2.96 -3.23 -20.17
N LYS A 131 -2.13 -2.20 -19.98
CA LYS A 131 -0.79 -2.15 -20.57
C LYS A 131 0.10 -3.28 -20.05
N PHE A 132 0.08 -3.52 -18.74
CA PHE A 132 0.84 -4.60 -18.10
C PHE A 132 0.37 -5.98 -18.61
N LYS A 133 -0.95 -6.24 -18.64
CA LYS A 133 -1.52 -7.48 -19.17
C LYS A 133 -1.05 -7.75 -20.59
N LYS A 134 -1.08 -6.74 -21.45
CA LYS A 134 -0.63 -6.86 -22.83
C LYS A 134 0.88 -7.13 -22.92
N GLN A 135 1.69 -6.41 -22.14
CA GLN A 135 3.15 -6.51 -22.16
C GLN A 135 3.64 -7.90 -21.72
N TYR A 136 3.02 -8.45 -20.66
CA TYR A 136 3.40 -9.75 -20.07
C TYR A 136 2.48 -10.89 -20.48
N SER A 137 1.53 -10.67 -21.39
CA SER A 137 0.57 -11.67 -21.88
C SER A 137 -0.17 -12.38 -20.73
N VAL A 138 -0.62 -11.62 -19.70
CA VAL A 138 -1.29 -12.18 -18.52
C VAL A 138 -2.66 -12.74 -18.91
N PRO A 139 -2.92 -14.06 -18.76
CA PRO A 139 -4.12 -14.72 -19.27
C PRO A 139 -5.34 -14.67 -18.35
N PHE A 140 -5.18 -14.26 -17.11
CA PHE A 140 -6.22 -14.20 -16.08
C PHE A 140 -6.65 -12.75 -15.78
N PRO A 141 -7.79 -12.54 -15.07
CA PRO A 141 -8.24 -11.22 -14.68
C PRO A 141 -7.25 -10.50 -13.79
N VAL A 142 -7.03 -9.21 -14.03
CA VAL A 142 -6.25 -8.31 -13.19
C VAL A 142 -7.14 -7.11 -12.84
N ILE A 143 -7.36 -6.92 -11.55
CA ILE A 143 -8.26 -5.92 -10.98
C ILE A 143 -7.45 -4.69 -10.59
N PRO A 144 -7.73 -3.50 -11.15
CA PRO A 144 -7.11 -2.27 -10.71
C PRO A 144 -7.64 -1.87 -9.33
N ASP A 145 -6.77 -1.36 -8.47
CA ASP A 145 -7.11 -0.81 -7.16
C ASP A 145 -6.42 0.56 -6.97
N PRO A 146 -6.81 1.59 -7.76
CA PRO A 146 -6.09 2.86 -7.82
C PRO A 146 -6.15 3.66 -6.53
N GLN A 147 -7.14 3.42 -5.68
CA GLN A 147 -7.33 4.08 -4.39
C GLN A 147 -6.89 3.22 -3.21
N PHE A 148 -6.25 2.07 -3.44
CA PHE A 148 -5.82 1.11 -2.41
C PHE A 148 -6.96 0.59 -1.52
N GLU A 149 -8.20 0.62 -2.00
CA GLU A 149 -9.39 0.22 -1.22
C GLU A 149 -9.36 -1.28 -0.90
N ILE A 150 -9.08 -2.12 -1.89
CA ILE A 150 -8.95 -3.56 -1.72
C ILE A 150 -7.72 -3.89 -0.87
N TYR A 151 -6.59 -3.24 -1.16
CA TYR A 151 -5.34 -3.41 -0.44
C TYR A 151 -5.48 -3.08 1.06
N GLU A 152 -6.27 -2.05 1.40
CA GLU A 152 -6.53 -1.65 2.78
C GLU A 152 -7.34 -2.70 3.54
N VAL A 153 -8.35 -3.28 2.89
CA VAL A 153 -9.20 -4.33 3.48
C VAL A 153 -8.41 -5.62 3.71
N ILE A 154 -7.47 -5.96 2.82
CA ILE A 154 -6.55 -7.10 2.98
C ILE A 154 -5.50 -6.84 4.08
N GLY A 155 -5.50 -5.66 4.70
CA GLY A 155 -4.67 -5.34 5.85
C GLY A 155 -3.45 -4.47 5.55
N ASN A 156 -3.31 -3.92 4.34
CA ASN A 156 -2.37 -2.84 4.00
C ASN A 156 -0.89 -3.10 4.38
N GLN A 157 -0.46 -4.38 4.45
CA GLN A 157 0.84 -4.72 5.03
C GLN A 157 1.63 -5.74 4.22
N CYS A 158 1.01 -6.24 3.15
CA CYS A 158 1.65 -7.18 2.27
C CYS A 158 2.39 -6.43 1.18
N SER A 159 3.71 -6.56 1.14
CA SER A 159 4.47 -6.09 0.00
C SER A 159 4.19 -6.94 -1.23
N THR A 160 4.21 -6.31 -2.41
CA THR A 160 4.05 -7.02 -3.68
C THR A 160 5.40 -7.58 -4.18
N PRO A 161 5.41 -8.76 -4.82
CA PRO A 161 4.28 -9.64 -5.02
C PRO A 161 3.88 -10.37 -3.72
N PHE A 162 2.57 -10.51 -3.52
CA PHE A 162 2.02 -11.32 -2.45
C PHE A 162 0.95 -12.23 -3.03
N ILE A 163 0.96 -13.50 -2.67
CA ILE A 163 0.01 -14.49 -3.17
C ILE A 163 -0.71 -15.12 -2.00
N LEU A 164 -2.00 -15.32 -2.14
CA LEU A 164 -2.79 -16.11 -1.23
C LEU A 164 -3.68 -17.10 -2.00
N MET A 165 -4.02 -18.21 -1.33
CA MET A 165 -4.98 -19.17 -1.81
C MET A 165 -6.17 -19.18 -0.85
N ALA A 166 -7.36 -18.90 -1.38
CA ALA A 166 -8.60 -18.85 -0.63
C ALA A 166 -9.54 -19.97 -1.12
N ARG A 167 -9.87 -20.92 -0.24
CA ARG A 167 -10.72 -22.04 -0.55
C ARG A 167 -12.15 -21.80 -0.09
N LYS A 168 -13.12 -22.11 -0.94
CA LYS A 168 -14.55 -21.97 -0.67
C LYS A 168 -14.97 -22.90 0.47
N ASN A 169 -15.64 -22.32 1.46
CA ASN A 169 -16.26 -23.02 2.58
C ASN A 169 -17.66 -22.44 2.80
N LYS A 170 -18.67 -23.08 2.23
CA LYS A 170 -20.06 -22.58 2.17
C LYS A 170 -20.11 -21.21 1.43
N GLN A 171 -20.42 -20.14 2.14
CA GLN A 171 -20.50 -18.77 1.60
C GLN A 171 -19.20 -17.96 1.80
N GLU A 172 -18.24 -18.49 2.55
CA GLU A 172 -16.99 -17.83 2.87
C GLU A 172 -15.82 -18.46 2.11
N HIS A 173 -14.69 -17.75 2.07
CA HIS A 173 -13.44 -18.27 1.57
C HIS A 173 -12.40 -18.27 2.69
N ILE A 174 -11.84 -19.44 2.98
CA ILE A 174 -10.81 -19.60 4.02
C ILE A 174 -9.45 -19.60 3.38
N ILE A 175 -8.55 -18.78 3.91
CA ILE A 175 -7.17 -18.69 3.43
C ILE A 175 -6.42 -19.95 3.85
N THR A 176 -5.98 -20.71 2.87
CA THR A 176 -5.29 -21.99 3.09
C THR A 176 -3.79 -21.90 2.95
N TRP A 177 -3.32 -20.90 2.21
CA TRP A 177 -1.90 -20.65 2.02
C TRP A 177 -1.62 -19.19 1.61
N SER A 178 -0.46 -18.67 2.02
CA SER A 178 0.00 -17.34 1.60
C SER A 178 1.53 -17.29 1.46
N HIS A 179 2.02 -16.43 0.57
CA HIS A 179 3.45 -16.26 0.29
C HIS A 179 3.76 -14.80 -0.07
N ILE A 180 4.82 -14.28 0.51
CA ILE A 180 5.37 -12.95 0.18
C ILE A 180 6.62 -13.15 -0.68
N GLY A 181 6.74 -12.35 -1.74
CA GLY A 181 7.87 -12.37 -2.62
C GLY A 181 7.67 -13.30 -3.84
N ARG A 182 8.75 -13.48 -4.58
CA ARG A 182 8.73 -14.22 -5.85
C ARG A 182 8.58 -15.72 -5.63
N ILE A 183 7.74 -16.37 -6.43
CA ILE A 183 7.71 -17.82 -6.56
C ILE A 183 8.95 -18.27 -7.35
N ALA A 184 9.80 -19.06 -6.71
CA ALA A 184 11.02 -19.57 -7.34
C ALA A 184 10.74 -20.83 -8.18
N ASP A 185 9.83 -21.70 -7.72
CA ASP A 185 9.54 -23.00 -8.31
C ASP A 185 8.03 -23.16 -8.59
N PRO A 186 7.60 -23.19 -9.87
CA PRO A 186 6.22 -23.43 -10.25
C PRO A 186 5.68 -24.79 -9.79
N LEU A 187 6.51 -25.84 -9.75
CA LEU A 187 6.08 -27.18 -9.34
C LEU A 187 5.79 -27.23 -7.84
N TYR A 188 6.65 -26.60 -7.03
CA TYR A 188 6.37 -26.42 -5.60
C TYR A 188 5.08 -25.65 -5.38
N PHE A 189 4.83 -24.61 -6.16
CA PHE A 189 3.57 -23.86 -6.08
C PHE A 189 2.36 -24.74 -6.44
N MET A 190 2.46 -25.54 -7.49
CA MET A 190 1.40 -26.48 -7.85
C MET A 190 1.11 -27.51 -6.74
N GLN A 191 2.14 -27.97 -6.02
CA GLN A 191 1.93 -28.78 -4.82
C GLN A 191 1.09 -28.05 -3.78
N LYS A 192 1.32 -26.73 -3.56
CA LYS A 192 0.50 -25.92 -2.63
C LYS A 192 -0.93 -25.75 -3.11
N VAL A 193 -1.18 -25.72 -4.41
CA VAL A 193 -2.55 -25.74 -4.99
C VAL A 193 -3.26 -27.04 -4.59
N TRP A 194 -2.61 -28.20 -4.79
CA TRP A 194 -3.16 -29.48 -4.39
C TRP A 194 -3.35 -29.62 -2.88
N ASP A 195 -2.37 -29.19 -2.09
CA ASP A 195 -2.47 -29.17 -0.63
C ASP A 195 -3.69 -28.34 -0.19
N SER A 196 -3.89 -27.16 -0.79
CA SER A 196 -5.01 -26.26 -0.46
C SER A 196 -6.38 -26.82 -0.85
N LEU A 197 -6.46 -27.58 -1.93
CA LEU A 197 -7.71 -28.26 -2.33
C LEU A 197 -8.08 -29.43 -1.40
N ASN A 198 -7.09 -30.11 -0.81
CA ASN A 198 -7.30 -31.33 -0.02
C ASN A 198 -7.19 -31.10 1.50
N ILE A 199 -6.85 -29.90 1.96
CA ILE A 199 -6.67 -29.60 3.38
C ILE A 199 -8.01 -29.70 4.12
N ASP A 200 -7.97 -30.19 5.35
CA ASP A 200 -9.12 -30.09 6.26
C ASP A 200 -9.26 -28.65 6.78
N ILE A 201 -10.25 -27.94 6.24
CA ILE A 201 -10.51 -26.53 6.58
C ILE A 201 -10.80 -26.38 8.08
N GLN A 202 -11.50 -27.33 8.72
CA GLN A 202 -11.82 -27.22 10.14
C GLN A 202 -10.57 -27.23 11.00
N GLN A 203 -9.63 -28.14 10.70
CA GLN A 203 -8.33 -28.17 11.40
C GLN A 203 -7.52 -26.89 11.21
N VAL A 204 -7.57 -26.29 10.01
CA VAL A 204 -6.85 -25.03 9.74
C VAL A 204 -7.45 -23.89 10.55
N VAL A 205 -8.77 -23.78 10.57
CA VAL A 205 -9.49 -22.73 11.33
C VAL A 205 -9.25 -22.88 12.85
N GLU A 206 -9.30 -24.10 13.39
CA GLU A 206 -9.04 -24.36 14.81
C GLU A 206 -7.61 -23.96 15.23
N LYS A 207 -6.61 -24.41 14.46
CA LYS A 207 -5.21 -24.02 14.70
C LYS A 207 -4.97 -22.51 14.63
N THR A 208 -5.79 -21.80 13.87
CA THR A 208 -5.70 -20.33 13.78
C THR A 208 -6.33 -19.65 14.96
N LYS A 209 -7.47 -20.16 15.47
CA LYS A 209 -8.08 -19.64 16.71
C LYS A 209 -7.14 -19.73 17.90
N GLU A 210 -6.37 -20.82 18.01
CA GLU A 210 -5.33 -20.96 19.04
C GLU A 210 -4.20 -19.92 18.90
N LYS A 211 -3.79 -19.59 17.65
CA LYS A 211 -2.76 -18.60 17.36
C LYS A 211 -3.27 -17.16 17.46
N ALA A 212 -4.54 -16.89 17.17
CA ALA A 212 -5.15 -15.56 17.22
C ALA A 212 -5.21 -14.97 18.65
N ALA A 213 -5.00 -15.79 19.70
CA ALA A 213 -4.78 -15.29 21.06
C ALA A 213 -3.53 -14.43 21.22
N VAL A 214 -2.59 -14.47 20.27
CA VAL A 214 -1.44 -13.58 20.19
C VAL A 214 -1.79 -12.41 19.26
N LYS A 215 -2.34 -11.35 19.84
CA LYS A 215 -2.64 -10.10 19.14
C LYS A 215 -1.34 -9.53 18.55
N VAL A 216 -1.13 -9.71 17.24
CA VAL A 216 0.04 -9.16 16.57
C VAL A 216 -0.13 -7.65 16.46
N ILE A 217 0.59 -6.91 17.30
CA ILE A 217 0.62 -5.45 17.25
C ILE A 217 1.45 -5.06 16.03
N ILE A 218 0.78 -4.57 15.01
CA ILE A 218 1.42 -4.02 13.83
C ILE A 218 2.13 -2.74 14.22
N LYS A 219 3.45 -2.77 14.31
CA LYS A 219 4.24 -1.57 14.49
C LYS A 219 4.30 -0.82 13.17
N LYS A 220 3.65 0.35 13.11
CA LYS A 220 3.90 1.29 12.02
C LYS A 220 5.39 1.62 11.99
N PRO A 221 6.00 1.76 10.80
CA PRO A 221 7.41 2.12 10.70
C PRO A 221 7.60 3.47 11.40
N LYS A 222 8.61 3.56 12.25
CA LYS A 222 8.97 4.82 12.91
C LYS A 222 10.13 5.44 12.14
N PRO A 223 10.01 6.68 11.66
CA PRO A 223 11.15 7.39 11.12
C PRO A 223 12.13 7.74 12.24
N TYR A 224 13.40 7.82 11.91
CA TYR A 224 14.44 8.35 12.80
C TYR A 224 14.35 9.89 12.82
N ILE A 225 13.30 10.43 13.41
CA ILE A 225 13.08 11.87 13.57
C ILE A 225 12.50 12.14 14.98
N THR A 226 13.08 13.08 15.67
CA THR A 226 12.64 13.52 16.99
C THR A 226 11.55 14.59 16.92
N ASP A 227 10.85 14.84 18.02
CA ASP A 227 9.86 15.91 18.10
C ASP A 227 10.50 17.29 17.88
N GLU A 228 11.74 17.47 18.35
CA GLU A 228 12.52 18.68 18.15
C GLU A 228 12.82 18.95 16.68
N GLU A 229 13.23 17.92 15.95
CA GLU A 229 13.45 18.01 14.51
C GLU A 229 12.16 18.30 13.74
N ILE A 230 11.03 17.73 14.18
CA ILE A 230 9.70 18.05 13.61
C ILE A 230 9.39 19.53 13.84
N LYS A 231 9.59 20.06 15.06
CA LYS A 231 9.39 21.47 15.37
C LYS A 231 10.27 22.39 14.50
N LEU A 232 11.54 22.04 14.28
CA LEU A 232 12.42 22.78 13.39
C LEU A 232 11.89 22.80 11.95
N LYS A 233 11.35 21.70 11.45
CA LYS A 233 10.73 21.65 10.13
C LYS A 233 9.44 22.48 10.05
N ILE A 234 8.64 22.51 11.10
CA ILE A 234 7.48 23.39 11.23
C ILE A 234 7.91 24.86 11.14
N LEU A 235 8.91 25.27 11.92
CA LEU A 235 9.45 26.64 11.91
C LEU A 235 9.95 27.04 10.52
N ALA A 236 10.76 26.18 9.88
CA ALA A 236 11.24 26.42 8.52
C ALA A 236 10.11 26.50 7.49
N SER A 237 9.01 25.76 7.69
CA SER A 237 7.82 25.85 6.85
C SER A 237 7.08 27.18 7.04
N LEU A 238 6.89 27.61 8.26
CA LEU A 238 6.25 28.90 8.60
C LEU A 238 7.06 30.09 8.06
N GLU A 239 8.38 30.05 8.18
CA GLU A 239 9.29 31.06 7.64
C GLU A 239 9.14 31.21 6.12
N ARG A 240 9.15 30.09 5.37
CA ARG A 240 8.91 30.11 3.93
C ARG A 240 7.57 30.73 3.54
N GLN A 241 6.56 30.58 4.41
CA GLN A 241 5.22 31.16 4.22
C GLN A 241 5.09 32.59 4.79
N ARG A 242 6.17 33.12 5.38
CA ARG A 242 6.19 34.43 6.08
C ARG A 242 5.15 34.50 7.21
N LEU A 243 5.05 33.41 7.99
CA LEU A 243 4.20 33.25 9.15
C LEU A 243 5.07 33.25 10.41
N ASN A 244 4.70 34.02 11.43
CA ASN A 244 5.37 34.03 12.73
C ASN A 244 4.62 33.09 13.69
N LEU A 245 5.32 32.15 14.27
CA LEU A 245 4.75 31.23 15.26
C LEU A 245 4.30 32.00 16.52
N LEU A 246 3.08 31.74 16.99
CA LEU A 246 2.54 32.27 18.23
C LEU A 246 2.48 31.19 19.32
N ASP A 247 2.04 29.99 18.96
CA ASP A 247 1.88 28.86 19.86
C ASP A 247 2.06 27.54 19.11
N LEU A 248 2.60 26.53 19.79
CA LEU A 248 2.77 25.18 19.26
C LEU A 248 2.71 24.17 20.39
N LYS A 249 1.77 23.26 20.35
CA LYS A 249 1.64 22.16 21.29
C LYS A 249 1.45 20.83 20.58
N LYS A 250 1.90 19.77 21.20
CA LYS A 250 1.66 18.39 20.78
C LYS A 250 0.47 17.83 21.54
N ILE A 251 -0.47 17.21 20.83
CA ILE A 251 -1.62 16.53 21.43
C ILE A 251 -1.69 15.10 20.92
N SER A 252 -2.27 14.22 21.73
CA SER A 252 -2.53 12.84 21.31
C SER A 252 -3.97 12.71 20.82
N LEU A 253 -4.09 12.10 19.66
CA LEU A 253 -5.33 11.65 19.06
C LEU A 253 -5.62 10.19 19.48
N ASN A 254 -6.77 9.68 19.06
CA ASN A 254 -7.13 8.29 19.28
C ASN A 254 -6.04 7.34 18.72
N ASN A 255 -5.96 6.12 19.26
CA ASN A 255 -4.94 5.14 18.90
C ASN A 255 -3.48 5.60 19.07
N ASN A 256 -3.22 6.48 20.05
CA ASN A 256 -1.87 7.01 20.34
C ASN A 256 -1.21 7.69 19.12
N GLN A 257 -1.99 8.40 18.32
CA GLN A 257 -1.52 9.18 17.20
C GLN A 257 -1.27 10.64 17.62
N ASP A 258 -0.03 11.07 17.59
CA ASP A 258 0.32 12.45 17.95
C ASP A 258 0.17 13.40 16.76
N ILE A 259 -0.27 14.62 17.04
CA ILE A 259 -0.34 15.73 16.10
C ILE A 259 0.11 17.03 16.78
N PHE A 260 0.80 17.90 16.03
CA PHE A 260 1.12 19.25 16.51
C PHE A 260 0.00 20.21 16.09
N VAL A 261 -0.47 20.97 17.07
CA VAL A 261 -1.48 22.03 16.89
C VAL A 261 -0.80 23.36 17.15
N GLY A 262 -0.88 24.28 16.19
CA GLY A 262 -0.20 25.56 16.30
C GLY A 262 -1.03 26.73 15.83
N LYS A 263 -0.60 27.92 16.23
CA LYS A 263 -1.09 29.22 15.77
C LYS A 263 0.06 30.03 15.22
N ALA A 264 -0.14 30.63 14.07
CA ALA A 264 0.83 31.50 13.45
C ALA A 264 0.17 32.78 12.94
N LYS A 265 0.92 33.89 12.88
CA LYS A 265 0.43 35.19 12.50
C LYS A 265 1.14 35.72 11.27
N ARG A 266 0.35 36.27 10.34
CA ARG A 266 0.87 37.06 9.22
C ARG A 266 0.14 38.38 9.19
N LYS A 267 0.89 39.50 9.43
CA LYS A 267 0.27 40.80 9.68
C LYS A 267 -0.76 40.70 10.81
N ASN A 268 -2.03 41.01 10.55
CA ASN A 268 -3.14 40.94 11.54
C ASN A 268 -3.97 39.65 11.46
N LYS A 269 -3.64 38.72 10.57
CA LYS A 269 -4.38 37.47 10.41
C LYS A 269 -3.69 36.32 11.18
N ILE A 270 -4.43 35.66 12.06
CA ILE A 270 -4.03 34.44 12.72
C ILE A 270 -4.51 33.25 11.90
N THR A 271 -3.65 32.27 11.72
CA THR A 271 -3.92 30.99 11.06
C THR A 271 -3.68 29.88 12.06
N HIS A 272 -4.66 29.04 12.32
CA HIS A 272 -4.48 27.80 13.00
C HIS A 272 -3.96 26.74 12.03
N PHE A 273 -3.03 25.92 12.47
CA PHE A 273 -2.48 24.85 11.65
C PHE A 273 -2.28 23.58 12.44
N PHE A 274 -2.33 22.48 11.74
CA PHE A 274 -2.18 21.13 12.26
C PHE A 274 -1.07 20.44 11.48
N THR A 275 -0.18 19.75 12.20
CA THR A 275 0.99 19.12 11.56
C THR A 275 1.12 17.68 12.01
N LYS A 276 1.04 16.77 11.06
CA LYS A 276 1.09 15.33 11.28
C LYS A 276 2.30 14.71 10.60
N LEU A 277 3.09 13.93 11.38
CA LEU A 277 4.05 12.99 10.81
C LEU A 277 3.31 11.76 10.30
N ILE A 278 3.48 11.46 9.05
CA ILE A 278 2.88 10.30 8.37
C ILE A 278 3.99 9.32 8.02
N SER A 279 3.79 8.07 8.40
CA SER A 279 4.71 6.97 8.14
C SER A 279 3.93 5.83 7.52
N GLN A 280 4.36 5.34 6.36
CA GLN A 280 3.66 4.33 5.61
C GLN A 280 4.61 3.22 5.18
N ASN A 281 4.13 1.97 5.30
CA ASN A 281 4.87 0.81 4.81
C ASN A 281 4.95 0.84 3.28
N PRO A 282 6.02 0.29 2.70
CA PRO A 282 6.13 0.18 1.25
C PRO A 282 5.13 -0.84 0.70
N VAL A 283 4.68 -0.63 -0.52
CA VAL A 283 3.86 -1.61 -1.27
C VAL A 283 4.74 -2.66 -1.97
N CYS A 284 6.03 -2.40 -2.10
CA CYS A 284 7.00 -3.25 -2.81
C CYS A 284 7.95 -3.90 -1.79
N ASP A 285 8.32 -5.16 -2.02
CA ASP A 285 9.22 -5.93 -1.17
C ASP A 285 10.65 -5.37 -1.10
N LEU A 286 11.07 -4.66 -2.14
CA LEU A 286 12.39 -4.02 -2.24
C LEU A 286 12.38 -2.53 -1.86
N CYS A 287 11.22 -1.95 -1.55
CA CYS A 287 11.09 -0.53 -1.29
C CYS A 287 11.23 -0.18 0.19
N HIS A 288 11.65 1.03 0.49
CA HIS A 288 11.69 1.54 1.86
C HIS A 288 10.35 2.18 2.27
N SER A 289 10.11 2.25 3.58
CA SER A 289 8.99 2.98 4.15
C SER A 289 9.04 4.46 3.79
N ILE A 290 7.89 5.08 3.64
CA ILE A 290 7.74 6.49 3.28
C ILE A 290 7.43 7.28 4.55
N HIS A 291 8.18 8.36 4.77
CA HIS A 291 7.99 9.24 5.90
C HIS A 291 7.96 10.70 5.44
N PHE A 292 6.91 11.41 5.83
CA PHE A 292 6.77 12.84 5.54
C PHE A 292 5.91 13.54 6.58
N ILE A 293 6.02 14.84 6.67
CA ILE A 293 5.18 15.69 7.51
C ILE A 293 4.20 16.44 6.62
N LEU A 294 2.92 16.41 6.99
CA LEU A 294 1.87 17.18 6.36
C LEU A 294 1.40 18.28 7.30
N MET A 295 1.30 19.51 6.80
CA MET A 295 0.73 20.64 7.50
C MET A 295 -0.53 21.11 6.77
N PHE A 296 -1.65 21.28 7.49
CA PHE A 296 -2.91 21.77 6.96
C PHE A 296 -3.56 22.77 7.90
N ASP A 297 -4.47 23.59 7.39
CA ASP A 297 -5.19 24.59 8.18
C ASP A 297 -6.57 24.08 8.68
N GLU A 298 -7.28 24.93 9.38
CA GLU A 298 -8.63 24.66 9.91
C GLU A 298 -9.71 24.45 8.84
N LYS A 299 -9.40 24.73 7.57
CA LYS A 299 -10.27 24.44 6.42
C LYS A 299 -9.89 23.14 5.71
N GLY A 300 -8.92 22.41 6.22
CA GLY A 300 -8.37 21.22 5.60
C GLY A 300 -7.47 21.49 4.38
N ILE A 301 -7.06 22.74 4.16
CA ILE A 301 -6.17 23.09 3.06
C ILE A 301 -4.73 22.77 3.43
N ILE A 302 -4.04 22.04 2.59
CA ILE A 302 -2.63 21.67 2.77
C ILE A 302 -1.76 22.94 2.64
N LEU A 303 -1.14 23.33 3.73
CA LEU A 303 -0.23 24.46 3.82
C LEU A 303 1.19 24.08 3.38
N ASP A 304 1.63 22.88 3.73
CA ASP A 304 2.95 22.38 3.33
C ASP A 304 3.03 20.86 3.36
N PHE A 305 3.93 20.33 2.52
CA PHE A 305 4.36 18.93 2.48
C PHE A 305 5.88 18.90 2.67
N MET A 306 6.34 18.23 3.72
CA MET A 306 7.75 18.20 4.12
C MET A 306 8.25 16.76 4.11
N PRO A 307 9.00 16.34 3.08
CA PRO A 307 9.57 14.99 3.00
C PRO A 307 10.60 14.77 4.11
N ILE A 308 10.59 13.58 4.70
CA ILE A 308 11.58 13.11 5.67
C ILE A 308 12.45 12.03 5.04
N HIS A 309 11.79 10.95 4.57
CA HIS A 309 12.45 9.85 3.89
C HIS A 309 11.50 9.31 2.82
N ILE A 310 11.80 9.59 1.58
CA ILE A 310 11.06 9.11 0.42
C ILE A 310 12.08 8.64 -0.60
N THR A 311 11.94 7.39 -1.04
CA THR A 311 12.86 6.79 -2.00
C THR A 311 12.18 6.47 -3.32
N LYS A 312 12.98 6.37 -4.36
CA LYS A 312 12.65 5.87 -5.70
C LYS A 312 13.33 4.53 -5.96
N HIS A 313 13.26 4.03 -7.18
CA HIS A 313 13.91 2.78 -7.59
C HIS A 313 15.33 2.65 -7.00
N GLU A 314 15.72 1.44 -6.59
CA GLU A 314 16.99 1.15 -5.90
C GLU A 314 17.16 1.88 -4.56
N ASN A 315 16.06 2.32 -3.95
CA ASN A 315 16.06 3.03 -2.66
C ASN A 315 16.86 4.35 -2.64
N VAL A 316 17.08 4.94 -3.80
CA VAL A 316 17.73 6.25 -3.90
C VAL A 316 16.78 7.33 -3.39
N LEU A 317 17.23 8.21 -2.52
CA LEU A 317 16.44 9.34 -2.01
C LEU A 317 16.01 10.28 -3.14
N LEU A 318 14.82 10.87 -2.99
CA LEU A 318 14.38 11.93 -3.89
C LEU A 318 15.31 13.13 -3.81
N THR A 319 15.61 13.70 -4.96
CA THR A 319 16.37 14.96 -5.08
C THR A 319 15.56 16.14 -4.55
N LEU A 320 16.23 17.26 -4.30
CA LEU A 320 15.55 18.50 -3.88
C LEU A 320 14.49 18.96 -4.90
N SER A 321 14.76 18.86 -6.19
CA SER A 321 13.82 19.25 -7.25
C SER A 321 12.58 18.32 -7.29
N GLU A 322 12.76 17.03 -7.08
CA GLU A 322 11.67 16.05 -6.98
C GLU A 322 10.80 16.30 -5.75
N ASN A 323 11.41 16.60 -4.61
CA ASN A 323 10.70 16.99 -3.39
C ASN A 323 9.90 18.30 -3.56
N ILE A 324 10.46 19.29 -4.25
CA ILE A 324 9.75 20.53 -4.59
C ILE A 324 8.56 20.25 -5.52
N LYS A 325 8.71 19.34 -6.48
CA LYS A 325 7.60 18.92 -7.36
C LYS A 325 6.44 18.33 -6.57
N LEU A 326 6.69 17.37 -5.66
CA LEU A 326 5.65 16.78 -4.81
C LEU A 326 4.96 17.85 -3.94
N ARG A 327 5.75 18.71 -3.30
CA ARG A 327 5.21 19.81 -2.50
C ARG A 327 4.24 20.68 -3.31
N LYS A 328 4.64 21.11 -4.51
CA LYS A 328 3.80 21.94 -5.38
C LYS A 328 2.51 21.24 -5.81
N ARG A 329 2.54 19.91 -5.93
CA ARG A 329 1.36 19.12 -6.32
C ARG A 329 0.34 18.95 -5.19
N LEU A 330 0.80 19.00 -3.95
CA LEU A 330 -0.04 18.78 -2.77
C LEU A 330 -0.47 20.08 -2.10
N THR A 331 0.42 21.07 -1.99
CA THR A 331 0.11 22.37 -1.35
C THR A 331 -1.05 23.07 -2.04
N GLY A 332 -2.00 23.58 -1.25
CA GLY A 332 -3.22 24.24 -1.71
C GLY A 332 -4.39 23.31 -2.02
N LYS A 333 -4.18 21.99 -2.03
CA LYS A 333 -5.29 21.03 -2.15
C LYS A 333 -5.98 20.83 -0.79
N SER A 334 -7.24 20.40 -0.83
CA SER A 334 -8.01 20.05 0.38
C SER A 334 -7.84 18.58 0.72
N ILE A 335 -7.61 18.26 2.00
CA ILE A 335 -7.63 16.88 2.52
C ILE A 335 -9.07 16.36 2.70
N LEU A 336 -10.07 17.24 2.57
CA LEU A 336 -11.49 16.89 2.68
C LEU A 336 -12.08 16.43 1.34
N GLU A 337 -11.38 16.69 0.25
CA GLU A 337 -11.77 16.28 -1.10
C GLU A 337 -10.96 15.05 -1.57
N PRO A 338 -11.50 14.22 -2.46
CA PRO A 338 -10.75 13.09 -3.01
C PRO A 338 -9.49 13.54 -3.73
N LEU A 339 -8.33 13.07 -3.28
CA LEU A 339 -7.03 13.33 -3.88
C LEU A 339 -6.71 12.26 -4.92
N ASN A 340 -7.23 12.43 -6.14
CA ASN A 340 -6.98 11.51 -7.23
C ASN A 340 -5.53 11.63 -7.72
N PHE A 341 -4.79 10.52 -7.66
CA PHE A 341 -3.45 10.43 -8.21
C PHE A 341 -3.47 10.23 -9.72
N ASN A 342 -2.80 11.09 -10.45
CA ASN A 342 -2.59 10.94 -11.89
C ASN A 342 -1.11 10.64 -12.16
N PRO A 343 -0.74 9.38 -12.50
CA PRO A 343 0.66 9.00 -12.66
C PRO A 343 1.40 9.77 -13.73
N ARG A 344 0.71 10.34 -14.74
CA ARG A 344 1.35 11.14 -15.79
C ARG A 344 1.79 12.51 -15.33
N VAL A 345 1.11 13.06 -14.33
CA VAL A 345 1.30 14.45 -13.87
C VAL A 345 1.94 14.49 -12.49
N ASP A 346 1.47 13.64 -11.57
CA ASP A 346 1.80 13.69 -10.16
C ASP A 346 3.01 12.80 -9.81
N ALA A 347 3.29 11.77 -10.62
CA ALA A 347 4.40 10.88 -10.33
C ALA A 347 5.77 11.54 -10.45
N ILE A 348 6.66 11.16 -9.56
CA ILE A 348 8.09 11.34 -9.71
C ILE A 348 8.64 10.17 -10.55
N SER A 349 9.53 10.47 -11.47
CA SER A 349 10.19 9.43 -12.28
C SER A 349 10.87 8.40 -11.38
N GLN A 350 10.68 7.11 -11.69
CA GLN A 350 11.18 5.98 -10.90
C GLN A 350 10.62 5.89 -9.46
N ALA A 351 9.66 6.73 -9.09
CA ALA A 351 9.00 6.75 -7.79
C ALA A 351 7.47 6.77 -7.90
N THR A 352 6.89 6.15 -8.96
CA THR A 352 5.45 6.18 -9.20
C THR A 352 4.67 5.57 -8.03
N MET A 353 5.13 4.43 -7.49
CA MET A 353 4.52 3.79 -6.32
C MET A 353 4.59 4.66 -5.08
N SER A 354 5.79 5.22 -4.78
CA SER A 354 5.95 6.13 -3.65
C SER A 354 5.04 7.35 -3.79
N SER A 355 4.93 7.91 -5.01
CA SER A 355 4.03 9.04 -5.27
C SER A 355 2.56 8.67 -5.07
N ALA A 356 2.09 7.53 -5.58
CA ALA A 356 0.72 7.05 -5.39
C ALA A 356 0.40 6.84 -3.90
N LEU A 357 1.32 6.21 -3.17
CA LEU A 357 1.17 5.95 -1.74
C LEU A 357 1.16 7.23 -0.91
N ILE A 358 1.89 8.27 -1.32
CA ILE A 358 1.84 9.61 -0.70
C ILE A 358 0.45 10.22 -0.89
N PHE A 359 -0.08 10.25 -2.11
CA PHE A 359 -1.41 10.80 -2.38
C PHE A 359 -2.51 10.08 -1.61
N TYR A 360 -2.46 8.74 -1.58
CA TYR A 360 -3.35 7.92 -0.77
C TYR A 360 -3.25 8.28 0.72
N SER A 361 -2.04 8.34 1.27
CA SER A 361 -1.82 8.64 2.69
C SER A 361 -2.27 10.06 3.07
N VAL A 362 -2.10 11.03 2.17
CA VAL A 362 -2.61 12.40 2.37
C VAL A 362 -4.14 12.42 2.36
N GLY A 363 -4.80 11.68 1.48
CA GLY A 363 -6.27 11.55 1.48
C GLY A 363 -6.81 10.95 2.79
N LYS A 364 -6.08 10.02 3.40
CA LYS A 364 -6.44 9.43 4.71
C LYS A 364 -6.28 10.38 5.91
N THR A 365 -5.64 11.54 5.76
CA THR A 365 -5.52 12.53 6.86
C THR A 365 -6.84 13.18 7.23
N ARG A 366 -7.88 13.04 6.40
CA ARG A 366 -9.25 13.44 6.73
C ARG A 366 -9.72 12.88 8.08
N VAL A 367 -9.36 11.66 8.43
CA VAL A 367 -9.70 11.04 9.73
C VAL A 367 -9.16 11.86 10.90
N TYR A 368 -7.96 12.40 10.79
CA TYR A 368 -7.39 13.27 11.84
C TYR A 368 -8.09 14.64 11.90
N TYR A 369 -8.51 15.16 10.76
CA TYR A 369 -9.30 16.40 10.70
C TYR A 369 -10.63 16.25 11.45
N GLU A 370 -11.38 15.17 11.15
CA GLU A 370 -12.66 14.87 11.79
C GLU A 370 -12.51 14.67 13.31
N GLU A 371 -11.41 14.05 13.76
CA GLU A 371 -11.13 13.91 15.18
C GLU A 371 -10.77 15.25 15.86
N LEU A 372 -10.03 16.12 15.17
CA LEU A 372 -9.72 17.48 15.65
C LEU A 372 -11.00 18.34 15.80
N GLU A 373 -11.98 18.18 14.88
CA GLU A 373 -13.31 18.78 15.02
C GLU A 373 -14.03 18.26 16.28
N GLN A 374 -14.08 16.94 16.46
CA GLN A 374 -14.73 16.31 17.63
C GLN A 374 -14.12 16.77 18.95
N LYS A 375 -12.80 17.01 18.96
CA LYS A 375 -12.07 17.51 20.14
C LYS A 375 -12.12 19.03 20.32
N GLY A 376 -12.80 19.77 19.43
CA GLY A 376 -12.99 21.23 19.49
C GLY A 376 -11.75 22.05 19.10
N TYR A 377 -10.77 21.46 18.41
CA TYR A 377 -9.61 22.20 17.87
C TYR A 377 -9.94 22.88 16.54
N ILE A 378 -10.92 22.39 15.84
CA ILE A 378 -11.47 22.97 14.59
C ILE A 378 -12.94 23.29 14.84
N ASN A 379 -13.32 24.54 14.65
CA ASN A 379 -14.72 24.93 14.76
C ASN A 379 -15.43 24.61 13.42
N LYS A 380 -16.55 23.88 13.47
CA LYS A 380 -17.44 23.76 12.31
C LYS A 380 -17.83 25.16 11.84
N GLN A 381 -17.31 25.59 10.72
CA GLN A 381 -17.92 26.71 10.02
C GLN A 381 -19.29 26.19 9.53
N THR A 382 -20.37 26.70 10.10
CA THR A 382 -21.71 26.57 9.50
C THR A 382 -21.62 27.06 8.05
N GLN A 383 -21.63 26.11 7.11
CA GLN A 383 -21.74 26.41 5.68
C GLN A 383 -23.07 27.02 5.35
#